data_c79859747b03f8e633f862c55a1be4f0
#
_entry.id   c79859747b03f8e633f862c55a1be4f0
#
_cell.length_a   1.000
_cell.length_b   1.000
_cell.length_c   1.000
_cell.angle_alpha   90.00
_cell.angle_beta   90.00
_cell.angle_gamma   90.00
#
_symmetry.space_group_name_H-M   'P 1'
#
loop_
_entity.id
_entity.type
_entity.pdbx_description
1 polymer ?
#
loop_
_entity_poly.entity_id
_entity_poly.type
_entity_poly.pdbx_seq_one_letter_code
_entity_poly.pdbx_strand_id
1 'polypeptide(L)'
;MGGVALPSWFTADDAAYLSGGVVEADPAAYASLEGFSSGEFQIAAEDAVGNCIPMKATALLANAALQRSAIETSNALFGWECYPAFYGSSIAEMPSRHRLLEIAEKATSDTLATASHIRDGLDALSLRHPEQRFFVYMGPDSMNVEGSPTAKLISNPLTYGELSSIFEDEGGHFQWIDGNVTFDEFADGWNSTDHHWNIQGAFRAYERMASALGFRDELLVPARLVTYDAPSFRGTFARRGLETRYVDQMIDYEFADFPQLSIIIDGAEASMDSLVHWKNYQAANVGANAFTSRYAEYFHTDYGLITLENEESDSRQDLLIVADSYSNCMERFLAVHYRTTYVLDPRHDDETIDAFLAQHQDVSDVLFIMRSPNMLAQATEHALEPEDMRE
;
A
#
# COMPACT_ATOMS: atom_id res chain seq x y z
N MET A 1 37.69 10.38 20.97
CA MET A 1 37.09 11.54 20.27
C MET A 1 35.79 11.85 21.00
N GLY A 2 35.68 13.00 21.62
CA GLY A 2 34.52 13.37 22.43
C GLY A 2 33.36 13.71 21.54
N GLY A 3 32.27 12.95 21.62
CA GLY A 3 31.02 13.29 20.97
C GLY A 3 30.49 14.60 21.53
N VAL A 4 30.27 15.58 20.68
CA VAL A 4 29.56 16.80 21.02
C VAL A 4 28.11 16.42 21.20
N ALA A 5 27.62 16.35 22.45
CA ALA A 5 26.21 16.20 22.73
C ALA A 5 25.50 17.44 22.21
N LEU A 6 24.69 17.29 21.18
CA LEU A 6 23.82 18.36 20.69
C LEU A 6 22.78 18.69 21.78
N PRO A 7 22.41 19.98 21.94
CA PRO A 7 21.39 20.38 22.93
C PRO A 7 20.06 19.68 22.69
N SER A 8 19.31 19.39 23.75
CA SER A 8 18.03 18.65 23.73
C SER A 8 16.87 19.31 22.93
N TRP A 9 17.07 20.54 22.43
CA TRP A 9 16.14 21.20 21.53
C TRP A 9 16.39 20.88 20.03
N PHE A 10 17.43 20.08 19.73
CA PHE A 10 17.64 19.44 18.44
C PHE A 10 16.98 18.04 18.44
N THR A 11 15.68 17.95 18.63
CA THR A 11 15.02 16.66 18.46
C THR A 11 14.67 16.45 17.00
N ALA A 12 15.18 15.37 16.44
CA ALA A 12 14.96 14.94 15.05
C ALA A 12 13.51 14.53 14.75
N ASP A 13 12.67 14.43 15.78
CA ASP A 13 11.39 13.73 15.74
C ASP A 13 10.38 14.26 14.71
N ASP A 14 10.27 15.59 14.53
CA ASP A 14 9.18 16.12 13.70
C ASP A 14 9.46 16.06 12.18
N ALA A 15 10.72 16.19 11.77
CA ALA A 15 11.06 16.23 10.34
C ALA A 15 11.02 14.85 9.69
N ALA A 16 11.41 13.82 10.42
CA ALA A 16 11.38 12.43 9.96
C ALA A 16 9.96 11.95 9.71
N TYR A 17 8.98 12.36 10.53
CA TYR A 17 7.58 12.05 10.31
C TYR A 17 6.98 12.68 9.05
N LEU A 18 7.48 13.86 8.65
CA LEU A 18 7.03 14.52 7.42
C LEU A 18 7.56 13.87 6.14
N SER A 19 8.68 13.16 6.21
CA SER A 19 9.26 12.47 5.04
C SER A 19 8.75 11.04 4.82
N GLY A 20 7.91 10.53 5.73
CA GLY A 20 7.28 9.21 5.56
C GLY A 20 7.94 8.07 6.31
N GLY A 21 9.00 8.30 7.03
CA GLY A 21 9.69 7.33 7.89
C GLY A 21 10.88 7.96 8.56
N VAL A 22 11.26 7.44 9.71
CA VAL A 22 12.56 7.74 10.33
C VAL A 22 13.58 6.94 9.52
N VAL A 23 14.23 7.57 8.56
CA VAL A 23 15.47 7.03 8.02
C VAL A 23 16.51 7.27 9.10
N GLU A 24 16.91 6.23 9.82
CA GLU A 24 18.11 6.28 10.65
C GLU A 24 19.30 6.45 9.71
N ALA A 25 19.64 7.71 9.43
CA ALA A 25 20.78 8.02 8.59
C ALA A 25 22.05 7.88 9.44
N ASP A 26 22.68 6.71 9.37
CA ASP A 26 24.02 6.50 9.91
C ASP A 26 25.08 6.57 8.80
N PRO A 27 25.70 7.77 8.57
CA PRO A 27 26.75 7.89 7.57
C PRO A 27 27.95 6.97 7.87
N ALA A 28 28.15 6.56 9.13
CA ALA A 28 29.27 5.69 9.50
C ALA A 28 29.13 4.28 8.91
N ALA A 29 27.90 3.81 8.69
CA ALA A 29 27.64 2.52 8.04
C ALA A 29 28.15 2.48 6.58
N TYR A 30 28.18 3.64 5.91
CA TYR A 30 28.60 3.79 4.51
C TYR A 30 29.99 4.43 4.35
N ALA A 31 30.76 4.57 5.43
CA ALA A 31 32.10 5.15 5.42
C ALA A 31 33.17 4.21 4.83
N SER A 32 32.98 3.82 3.57
CA SER A 32 33.87 2.95 2.78
C SER A 32 34.14 3.55 1.42
N LEU A 33 35.15 3.05 0.69
CA LEU A 33 35.42 3.47 -0.69
C LEU A 33 34.23 3.18 -1.60
N GLU A 34 33.51 2.08 -1.35
CA GLU A 34 32.32 1.69 -2.07
C GLU A 34 31.16 2.66 -1.80
N GLY A 35 30.85 2.94 -0.54
CA GLY A 35 29.81 3.90 -0.16
C GLY A 35 30.08 5.33 -0.65
N PHE A 36 31.38 5.73 -0.74
CA PHE A 36 31.74 7.00 -1.37
C PHE A 36 31.56 6.99 -2.89
N SER A 37 31.88 5.88 -3.56
CA SER A 37 31.78 5.78 -5.02
C SER A 37 30.35 5.58 -5.51
N SER A 38 29.49 4.90 -4.74
CA SER A 38 28.06 4.73 -5.01
C SER A 38 27.22 5.98 -4.67
N GLY A 39 27.73 6.89 -3.83
CA GLY A 39 27.00 8.06 -3.34
C GLY A 39 26.18 7.80 -2.05
N GLU A 40 26.16 6.58 -1.53
CA GLU A 40 25.40 6.21 -0.32
C GLU A 40 25.85 6.97 0.92
N PHE A 41 27.18 7.17 1.06
CA PHE A 41 27.71 7.99 2.15
C PHE A 41 27.21 9.43 2.08
N GLN A 42 27.20 10.04 0.89
CA GLN A 42 26.74 11.41 0.69
C GLN A 42 25.25 11.53 1.03
N ILE A 43 24.44 10.61 0.56
CA ILE A 43 23.00 10.57 0.85
C ILE A 43 22.77 10.44 2.37
N ALA A 44 23.40 9.48 3.01
CA ALA A 44 23.26 9.29 4.46
C ALA A 44 23.78 10.50 5.28
N ALA A 45 24.84 11.17 4.81
CA ALA A 45 25.37 12.39 5.46
C ALA A 45 24.40 13.58 5.26
N GLU A 46 23.83 13.75 4.09
CA GLU A 46 22.83 14.79 3.81
C GLU A 46 21.57 14.59 4.66
N ASP A 47 21.09 13.34 4.77
CA ASP A 47 19.94 13.00 5.61
C ASP A 47 20.23 13.25 7.09
N ALA A 48 21.40 12.83 7.58
CA ALA A 48 21.81 13.08 8.96
C ALA A 48 21.89 14.59 9.28
N VAL A 49 22.47 15.38 8.39
CA VAL A 49 22.51 16.85 8.52
C VAL A 49 21.10 17.43 8.40
N GLY A 50 20.32 16.96 7.44
CA GLY A 50 18.94 17.38 7.21
C GLY A 50 18.06 17.16 8.43
N ASN A 51 18.23 16.02 9.12
CA ASN A 51 17.49 15.68 10.33
C ASN A 51 17.90 16.53 11.54
N CYS A 52 19.10 17.13 11.52
CA CYS A 52 19.58 17.99 12.59
C CYS A 52 19.21 19.50 12.43
N ILE A 53 18.53 19.89 11.35
CA ILE A 53 18.13 21.28 11.15
C ILE A 53 17.03 21.67 12.15
N PRO A 54 17.29 22.63 13.07
CA PRO A 54 16.29 23.05 14.04
C PRO A 54 15.05 23.59 13.37
N MET A 55 13.87 23.22 13.88
CA MET A 55 12.56 23.69 13.38
C MET A 55 12.32 23.40 11.88
N LYS A 56 13.01 22.42 11.29
CA LYS A 56 12.83 22.03 9.88
C LYS A 56 11.37 21.73 9.57
N ALA A 57 10.72 20.89 10.39
CA ALA A 57 9.32 20.53 10.22
C ALA A 57 8.41 21.77 10.28
N THR A 58 8.60 22.65 11.27
CA THR A 58 7.82 23.88 11.40
C THR A 58 8.02 24.79 10.19
N ALA A 59 9.26 24.93 9.70
CA ALA A 59 9.56 25.75 8.54
C ALA A 59 8.94 25.18 7.24
N LEU A 60 8.98 23.86 7.07
CA LEU A 60 8.36 23.17 5.92
C LEU A 60 6.83 23.35 5.93
N LEU A 61 6.18 23.11 7.07
CA LEU A 61 4.74 23.30 7.23
C LEU A 61 4.33 24.76 7.02
N ALA A 62 5.07 25.72 7.56
CA ALA A 62 4.79 27.15 7.37
C ALA A 62 4.95 27.58 5.90
N ASN A 63 6.01 27.11 5.23
CA ASN A 63 6.20 27.36 3.80
C ASN A 63 5.10 26.76 2.94
N ALA A 64 4.74 25.51 3.21
CA ALA A 64 3.63 24.84 2.51
C ALA A 64 2.30 25.57 2.72
N ALA A 65 2.01 26.01 3.96
CA ALA A 65 0.80 26.77 4.27
C ALA A 65 0.77 28.13 3.53
N LEU A 66 1.91 28.82 3.42
CA LEU A 66 2.00 30.08 2.66
C LEU A 66 1.75 29.83 1.16
N GLN A 67 2.37 28.82 0.57
CA GLN A 67 2.17 28.49 -0.84
C GLN A 67 0.72 28.06 -1.10
N ARG A 68 0.14 27.24 -0.22
CA ARG A 68 -1.26 26.83 -0.27
C ARG A 68 -2.21 28.03 -0.26
N SER A 69 -1.98 29.00 0.62
CA SER A 69 -2.78 30.23 0.68
C SER A 69 -2.73 31.02 -0.64
N ALA A 70 -1.59 31.05 -1.33
CA ALA A 70 -1.46 31.66 -2.64
C ALA A 70 -2.23 30.88 -3.72
N ILE A 71 -2.16 29.55 -3.69
CA ILE A 71 -2.92 28.66 -4.60
C ILE A 71 -4.43 28.82 -4.37
N GLU A 72 -4.88 28.80 -3.13
CA GLU A 72 -6.30 28.96 -2.76
C GLU A 72 -6.83 30.35 -3.20
N THR A 73 -6.02 31.40 -3.04
CA THR A 73 -6.37 32.75 -3.52
C THR A 73 -6.53 32.75 -5.05
N SER A 74 -5.64 32.09 -5.76
CA SER A 74 -5.74 31.92 -7.22
C SER A 74 -6.97 31.07 -7.58
N ASN A 75 -7.22 30.01 -6.83
CA ASN A 75 -8.38 29.13 -7.05
C ASN A 75 -9.71 29.88 -6.89
N ALA A 76 -9.80 30.86 -6.02
CA ALA A 76 -10.99 31.70 -5.91
C ALA A 76 -11.35 32.43 -7.21
N LEU A 77 -10.37 32.62 -8.11
CA LEU A 77 -10.56 33.23 -9.43
C LEU A 77 -10.85 32.21 -10.54
N PHE A 78 -10.24 31.03 -10.44
CA PHE A 78 -10.27 30.03 -11.52
C PHE A 78 -11.25 28.88 -11.27
N GLY A 79 -11.66 28.67 -10.02
CA GLY A 79 -12.65 27.64 -9.66
C GLY A 79 -12.19 26.20 -9.89
N TRP A 80 -10.90 25.90 -9.66
CA TRP A 80 -10.38 24.53 -9.81
C TRP A 80 -10.99 23.61 -8.76
N GLU A 81 -11.41 22.46 -9.19
CA GLU A 81 -11.95 21.42 -8.32
C GLU A 81 -10.86 20.77 -7.44
N CYS A 82 -9.65 20.64 -8.02
CA CYS A 82 -8.49 20.03 -7.44
C CYS A 82 -7.24 20.83 -7.82
N TYR A 83 -6.29 20.97 -6.90
CA TYR A 83 -5.06 21.71 -7.12
C TYR A 83 -3.91 21.16 -6.26
N PRO A 84 -2.62 21.35 -6.66
CA PRO A 84 -1.49 20.86 -5.87
C PRO A 84 -1.47 21.45 -4.46
N ALA A 85 -1.12 20.65 -3.46
CA ALA A 85 -1.06 21.05 -2.05
C ALA A 85 -0.05 22.18 -1.81
N PHE A 86 1.02 22.21 -2.60
CA PHE A 86 1.99 23.31 -2.71
C PHE A 86 2.70 23.23 -4.07
N TYR A 87 3.49 24.23 -4.45
CA TYR A 87 4.20 24.23 -5.73
C TYR A 87 5.22 23.07 -5.81
N GLY A 88 5.04 22.22 -6.81
CA GLY A 88 5.85 21.02 -7.03
C GLY A 88 5.43 19.80 -6.21
N SER A 89 4.34 19.89 -5.45
CA SER A 89 3.79 18.72 -4.74
C SER A 89 3.28 17.67 -5.71
N SER A 90 3.55 16.39 -5.41
CA SER A 90 2.89 15.24 -6.03
C SER A 90 1.52 14.95 -5.44
N ILE A 91 1.13 15.69 -4.40
CA ILE A 91 -0.18 15.58 -3.76
C ILE A 91 -1.02 16.79 -4.12
N ALA A 92 -2.27 16.53 -4.49
CA ALA A 92 -3.28 17.54 -4.74
C ALA A 92 -4.34 17.54 -3.64
N GLU A 93 -4.95 18.69 -3.42
CA GLU A 93 -6.09 18.88 -2.55
C GLU A 93 -7.39 18.95 -3.34
N MET A 94 -8.42 18.30 -2.83
CA MET A 94 -9.81 18.41 -3.27
C MET A 94 -10.68 18.86 -2.09
N PRO A 95 -10.77 20.17 -1.84
CA PRO A 95 -11.45 20.70 -0.64
C PRO A 95 -12.92 20.34 -0.54
N SER A 96 -13.62 20.25 -1.67
CA SER A 96 -15.05 19.89 -1.73
C SER A 96 -15.35 18.48 -1.17
N ARG A 97 -14.35 17.61 -1.13
CA ARG A 97 -14.43 16.25 -0.59
C ARG A 97 -13.59 16.05 0.67
N HIS A 98 -12.95 17.10 1.18
CA HIS A 98 -12.01 17.02 2.31
C HIS A 98 -10.94 15.94 2.12
N ARG A 99 -10.34 15.87 0.91
CA ARG A 99 -9.50 14.77 0.47
C ARG A 99 -8.20 15.25 -0.13
N LEU A 100 -7.16 14.44 0.07
CA LEU A 100 -5.90 14.50 -0.65
C LEU A 100 -5.86 13.38 -1.68
N LEU A 101 -5.18 13.63 -2.79
CA LEU A 101 -5.04 12.70 -3.91
C LEU A 101 -3.61 12.76 -4.40
N GLU A 102 -3.05 11.66 -4.78
CA GLU A 102 -1.80 11.65 -5.54
C GLU A 102 -2.09 12.13 -6.97
N ILE A 103 -1.24 13.00 -7.49
CA ILE A 103 -1.42 13.54 -8.85
C ILE A 103 -1.15 12.41 -9.85
N ALA A 104 -2.02 12.28 -10.83
CA ALA A 104 -1.92 11.26 -11.88
C ALA A 104 -0.54 11.26 -12.55
N GLU A 105 -0.07 10.10 -12.94
CA GLU A 105 1.14 9.94 -13.73
C GLU A 105 0.83 10.05 -15.22
N LYS A 106 1.85 10.32 -16.01
CA LYS A 106 1.71 10.32 -17.47
C LYS A 106 1.74 8.90 -18.00
N ALA A 107 0.86 8.59 -18.93
CA ALA A 107 1.01 7.40 -19.75
C ALA A 107 2.24 7.59 -20.65
N THR A 108 3.27 6.79 -20.44
CA THR A 108 4.48 6.75 -21.26
C THR A 108 4.60 5.40 -21.97
N SER A 109 5.35 5.37 -23.07
CA SER A 109 5.66 4.11 -23.75
C SER A 109 6.33 3.10 -22.82
N ASP A 110 7.19 3.60 -21.91
CA ASP A 110 7.94 2.76 -20.99
C ASP A 110 7.04 2.15 -19.93
N THR A 111 6.12 2.94 -19.34
CA THR A 111 5.13 2.43 -18.37
C THR A 111 4.23 1.36 -18.98
N LEU A 112 3.75 1.59 -20.22
CA LEU A 112 2.90 0.62 -20.91
C LEU A 112 3.69 -0.64 -21.35
N ALA A 113 4.97 -0.48 -21.72
CA ALA A 113 5.85 -1.62 -22.01
C ALA A 113 6.13 -2.45 -20.76
N THR A 114 6.37 -1.81 -19.61
CA THR A 114 6.51 -2.50 -18.32
C THR A 114 5.25 -3.27 -17.96
N ALA A 115 4.06 -2.66 -18.11
CA ALA A 115 2.80 -3.35 -17.86
C ALA A 115 2.63 -4.59 -18.75
N SER A 116 2.98 -4.47 -20.04
CA SER A 116 2.94 -5.61 -20.98
C SER A 116 3.94 -6.70 -20.58
N HIS A 117 5.15 -6.32 -20.15
CA HIS A 117 6.16 -7.27 -19.69
C HIS A 117 5.72 -8.04 -18.43
N ILE A 118 5.15 -7.36 -17.46
CA ILE A 118 4.58 -8.00 -16.25
C ILE A 118 3.43 -8.95 -16.64
N ARG A 119 2.53 -8.53 -17.54
CA ARG A 119 1.46 -9.39 -18.04
C ARG A 119 2.01 -10.66 -18.69
N ASP A 120 3.04 -10.53 -19.53
CA ASP A 120 3.70 -11.67 -20.17
C ASP A 120 4.39 -12.61 -19.15
N GLY A 121 4.97 -12.03 -18.10
CA GLY A 121 5.54 -12.77 -16.97
C GLY A 121 4.50 -13.57 -16.20
N LEU A 122 3.34 -12.98 -15.90
CA LEU A 122 2.20 -13.64 -15.26
C LEU A 122 1.67 -14.80 -16.11
N ASP A 123 1.54 -14.58 -17.41
CA ASP A 123 1.09 -15.62 -18.34
C ASP A 123 2.09 -16.78 -18.43
N ALA A 124 3.38 -16.45 -18.51
CA ALA A 124 4.45 -17.45 -18.51
C ALA A 124 4.51 -18.24 -17.19
N LEU A 125 4.33 -17.59 -16.04
CA LEU A 125 4.23 -18.26 -14.73
C LEU A 125 3.06 -19.24 -14.71
N SER A 126 1.87 -18.80 -15.15
CA SER A 126 0.67 -19.63 -15.17
C SER A 126 0.83 -20.85 -16.07
N LEU A 127 1.54 -20.71 -17.18
CA LEU A 127 1.88 -21.83 -18.10
C LEU A 127 2.85 -22.84 -17.47
N ARG A 128 3.76 -22.39 -16.60
CA ARG A 128 4.67 -23.30 -15.87
C ARG A 128 3.97 -24.11 -14.80
N HIS A 129 2.84 -23.58 -14.28
CA HIS A 129 2.08 -24.18 -13.20
C HIS A 129 0.63 -24.47 -13.60
N PRO A 130 0.37 -25.39 -14.54
CA PRO A 130 -0.96 -25.61 -15.13
C PRO A 130 -1.98 -26.25 -14.17
N GLU A 131 -1.54 -26.75 -13.01
CA GLU A 131 -2.41 -27.34 -11.99
C GLU A 131 -2.97 -26.26 -11.01
N GLN A 132 -2.36 -25.06 -10.98
CA GLN A 132 -2.83 -23.94 -10.18
C GLN A 132 -3.71 -23.00 -11.00
N ARG A 133 -4.67 -22.36 -10.34
CA ARG A 133 -5.45 -21.27 -10.94
C ARG A 133 -4.83 -19.93 -10.58
N PHE A 134 -4.61 -19.09 -11.55
CA PHE A 134 -4.00 -17.77 -11.34
C PHE A 134 -5.04 -16.67 -11.49
N PHE A 135 -5.02 -15.74 -10.57
CA PHE A 135 -5.91 -14.57 -10.50
C PHE A 135 -5.10 -13.31 -10.28
N VAL A 136 -5.49 -12.24 -10.94
CA VAL A 136 -4.81 -10.94 -10.80
C VAL A 136 -5.84 -9.86 -10.52
N TYR A 137 -5.67 -9.19 -9.40
CA TYR A 137 -6.44 -8.02 -8.99
C TYR A 137 -5.50 -6.83 -8.81
N MET A 138 -5.64 -5.81 -9.64
CA MET A 138 -4.94 -4.54 -9.46
C MET A 138 -5.86 -3.56 -8.75
N GLY A 139 -5.45 -3.11 -7.56
CA GLY A 139 -6.19 -2.11 -6.79
C GLY A 139 -6.17 -0.75 -7.49
N PRO A 140 -7.31 -0.08 -7.68
CA PRO A 140 -7.34 1.28 -8.21
C PRO A 140 -6.67 2.26 -7.25
N ASP A 141 -6.11 3.32 -7.81
CA ASP A 141 -5.36 4.36 -7.11
C ASP A 141 -5.89 5.75 -7.48
N SER A 142 -5.68 6.73 -6.63
CA SER A 142 -6.07 8.12 -6.90
C SER A 142 -5.43 8.69 -8.18
N MET A 143 -4.27 8.14 -8.57
CA MET A 143 -3.56 8.55 -9.78
C MET A 143 -4.27 8.11 -11.06
N ASN A 144 -4.94 6.97 -11.05
CA ASN A 144 -5.46 6.34 -12.27
C ASN A 144 -6.95 5.98 -12.24
N VAL A 145 -7.63 6.08 -11.09
CA VAL A 145 -9.07 5.79 -10.99
C VAL A 145 -9.87 6.63 -11.99
N GLU A 146 -10.87 6.01 -12.60
CA GLU A 146 -11.70 6.66 -13.60
C GLU A 146 -12.42 7.89 -13.02
N GLY A 147 -12.33 9.02 -13.75
CA GLY A 147 -12.90 10.29 -13.29
C GLY A 147 -12.08 11.02 -12.23
N SER A 148 -10.85 10.58 -11.92
CA SER A 148 -9.98 11.30 -10.99
C SER A 148 -9.79 12.77 -11.41
N PRO A 149 -10.05 13.74 -10.53
CA PRO A 149 -9.85 15.15 -10.85
C PRO A 149 -8.38 15.49 -11.09
N THR A 150 -7.43 14.68 -10.57
CA THR A 150 -5.99 14.90 -10.76
C THR A 150 -5.56 14.66 -12.20
N ALA A 151 -6.30 13.86 -12.96
CA ALA A 151 -6.07 13.67 -14.40
C ALA A 151 -6.12 14.97 -15.20
N LYS A 152 -6.85 15.98 -14.70
CA LYS A 152 -6.93 17.32 -15.34
C LYS A 152 -5.68 18.17 -15.10
N LEU A 153 -4.80 17.78 -14.17
CA LEU A 153 -3.60 18.54 -13.81
C LEU A 153 -2.41 18.23 -14.71
N ILE A 154 -2.47 17.17 -15.50
CA ILE A 154 -1.39 16.73 -16.38
C ILE A 154 -1.92 16.44 -17.79
N SER A 155 -0.99 16.41 -18.75
CA SER A 155 -1.29 15.97 -20.12
C SER A 155 -1.09 14.46 -20.25
N ASN A 156 -2.02 13.78 -20.90
CA ASN A 156 -1.96 12.33 -21.13
C ASN A 156 -1.81 11.53 -19.82
N PRO A 157 -2.81 11.61 -18.89
CA PRO A 157 -2.76 10.84 -17.65
C PRO A 157 -2.87 9.33 -17.95
N LEU A 158 -2.13 8.52 -17.20
CA LEU A 158 -2.29 7.07 -17.18
C LEU A 158 -3.62 6.73 -16.49
N THR A 159 -4.48 6.01 -17.16
CA THR A 159 -5.79 5.63 -16.64
C THR A 159 -5.81 4.16 -16.21
N TYR A 160 -6.69 3.82 -15.27
CA TYR A 160 -6.93 2.43 -14.89
C TYR A 160 -7.35 1.59 -16.09
N GLY A 161 -8.22 2.11 -16.95
CA GLY A 161 -8.67 1.41 -18.16
C GLY A 161 -7.56 1.11 -19.17
N GLU A 162 -6.55 1.99 -19.30
CA GLU A 162 -5.37 1.70 -20.14
C GLU A 162 -4.54 0.55 -19.57
N LEU A 163 -4.34 0.51 -18.25
CA LEU A 163 -3.64 -0.59 -17.59
C LEU A 163 -4.47 -1.87 -17.65
N SER A 164 -5.76 -1.82 -17.27
CA SER A 164 -6.66 -2.97 -17.29
C SER A 164 -6.70 -3.63 -18.67
N SER A 165 -6.76 -2.84 -19.75
CA SER A 165 -6.80 -3.37 -21.12
C SER A 165 -5.56 -4.19 -21.53
N ILE A 166 -4.42 -4.00 -20.84
CA ILE A 166 -3.22 -4.80 -21.07
C ILE A 166 -3.34 -6.18 -20.42
N PHE A 167 -3.99 -6.24 -19.23
CA PHE A 167 -4.14 -7.49 -18.47
C PHE A 167 -5.40 -8.28 -18.84
N GLU A 168 -6.43 -7.62 -19.40
CA GLU A 168 -7.65 -8.24 -19.91
C GLU A 168 -7.41 -8.92 -21.26
N ASP A 169 -6.68 -10.03 -21.28
CA ASP A 169 -6.48 -10.83 -22.50
C ASP A 169 -7.35 -12.10 -22.44
N GLU A 170 -8.30 -12.26 -23.37
CA GLU A 170 -9.15 -13.45 -23.45
C GLU A 170 -8.35 -14.75 -23.72
N GLY A 171 -7.10 -14.64 -24.17
CA GLY A 171 -6.18 -15.75 -24.41
C GLY A 171 -5.21 -16.06 -23.28
N GLY A 172 -5.21 -15.27 -22.21
CA GLY A 172 -4.29 -15.40 -21.07
C GLY A 172 -4.56 -16.63 -20.22
N HIS A 173 -3.55 -17.10 -19.52
CA HIS A 173 -3.61 -18.27 -18.65
C HIS A 173 -3.90 -17.91 -17.18
N PHE A 174 -4.20 -16.65 -16.90
CA PHE A 174 -4.69 -16.16 -15.61
C PHE A 174 -6.03 -15.46 -15.77
N GLN A 175 -6.79 -15.38 -14.69
CA GLN A 175 -8.06 -14.64 -14.67
C GLN A 175 -7.82 -13.21 -14.14
N TRP A 176 -8.09 -12.22 -14.97
CA TRP A 176 -8.17 -10.84 -14.53
C TRP A 176 -9.45 -10.58 -13.73
N ILE A 177 -9.31 -9.93 -12.58
CA ILE A 177 -10.43 -9.49 -11.73
C ILE A 177 -10.47 -7.97 -11.82
N ASP A 178 -11.48 -7.45 -12.49
CA ASP A 178 -11.63 -6.00 -12.66
C ASP A 178 -11.83 -5.30 -11.31
N GLY A 179 -10.85 -4.46 -10.94
CA GLY A 179 -10.86 -3.61 -9.75
C GLY A 179 -11.48 -2.24 -9.99
N ASN A 180 -11.89 -1.91 -11.23
CA ASN A 180 -12.35 -0.57 -11.56
C ASN A 180 -13.52 -0.11 -10.67
N VAL A 181 -13.45 1.14 -10.27
CA VAL A 181 -14.49 1.82 -9.50
C VAL A 181 -14.64 3.25 -10.03
N THR A 182 -15.80 3.82 -9.85
CA THR A 182 -16.01 5.26 -10.10
C THR A 182 -15.26 6.09 -9.08
N PHE A 183 -14.97 7.36 -9.39
CA PHE A 183 -14.32 8.26 -8.43
C PHE A 183 -15.15 8.46 -7.13
N ASP A 184 -16.49 8.40 -7.21
CA ASP A 184 -17.33 8.46 -6.01
C ASP A 184 -17.16 7.23 -5.12
N GLU A 185 -17.16 6.02 -5.70
CA GLU A 185 -16.89 4.77 -4.98
C GLU A 185 -15.47 4.74 -4.39
N PHE A 186 -14.49 5.29 -5.13
CA PHE A 186 -13.13 5.48 -4.65
C PHE A 186 -13.12 6.43 -3.45
N ALA A 187 -13.78 7.58 -3.54
CA ALA A 187 -13.83 8.55 -2.46
C ALA A 187 -14.46 7.99 -1.17
N ASP A 188 -15.42 7.08 -1.29
CA ASP A 188 -16.05 6.43 -0.13
C ASP A 188 -15.22 5.26 0.42
N GLY A 189 -14.47 4.57 -0.44
CA GLY A 189 -13.74 3.34 -0.10
C GLY A 189 -12.27 3.52 0.24
N TRP A 190 -11.70 4.72 0.09
CA TRP A 190 -10.29 4.99 0.40
C TRP A 190 -10.16 6.07 1.46
N ASN A 191 -9.08 6.00 2.23
CA ASN A 191 -8.76 7.04 3.20
C ASN A 191 -8.57 8.40 2.51
N SER A 192 -8.93 9.47 3.20
CA SER A 192 -8.85 10.83 2.65
C SER A 192 -7.43 11.39 2.67
N THR A 193 -6.58 10.87 3.54
CA THR A 193 -5.21 11.35 3.76
C THR A 193 -4.13 10.31 3.48
N ASP A 194 -4.54 9.12 3.00
CA ASP A 194 -3.64 8.00 2.73
C ASP A 194 -3.96 7.35 1.38
N HIS A 195 -2.98 6.63 0.80
CA HIS A 195 -3.15 5.93 -0.46
C HIS A 195 -3.93 4.61 -0.34
N HIS A 196 -4.05 4.08 0.87
CA HIS A 196 -4.75 2.83 1.08
C HIS A 196 -6.27 3.03 1.11
N TRP A 197 -6.98 1.99 0.71
CA TRP A 197 -8.40 1.88 0.98
C TRP A 197 -8.70 1.83 2.48
N ASN A 198 -9.91 2.18 2.85
CA ASN A 198 -10.46 1.88 4.18
C ASN A 198 -11.08 0.47 4.14
N ILE A 199 -11.60 0.00 5.28
CA ILE A 199 -12.20 -1.35 5.35
C ILE A 199 -13.36 -1.56 4.39
N GLN A 200 -14.11 -0.51 4.04
CA GLN A 200 -15.24 -0.63 3.12
C GLN A 200 -14.78 -0.85 1.67
N GLY A 201 -13.71 -0.16 1.24
CA GLY A 201 -13.07 -0.39 -0.05
C GLY A 201 -12.46 -1.79 -0.14
N ALA A 202 -11.69 -2.16 0.89
CA ALA A 202 -11.08 -3.48 0.98
C ALA A 202 -12.12 -4.62 0.98
N PHE A 203 -13.22 -4.44 1.69
CA PHE A 203 -14.27 -5.46 1.74
C PHE A 203 -14.98 -5.63 0.38
N ARG A 204 -15.25 -4.54 -0.35
CA ARG A 204 -15.78 -4.63 -1.72
C ARG A 204 -14.81 -5.36 -2.67
N ALA A 205 -13.51 -5.14 -2.50
CA ALA A 205 -12.49 -5.85 -3.27
C ALA A 205 -12.46 -7.34 -2.90
N TYR A 206 -12.55 -7.68 -1.60
CA TYR A 206 -12.71 -9.05 -1.13
C TYR A 206 -13.91 -9.74 -1.78
N GLU A 207 -15.11 -9.11 -1.80
CA GLU A 207 -16.31 -9.71 -2.40
C GLU A 207 -16.10 -10.05 -3.88
N ARG A 208 -15.39 -9.20 -4.64
CA ARG A 208 -15.05 -9.45 -6.04
C ARG A 208 -14.08 -10.63 -6.18
N MET A 209 -13.00 -10.64 -5.39
CA MET A 209 -11.98 -11.68 -5.43
C MET A 209 -12.52 -13.02 -4.96
N ALA A 210 -13.21 -13.07 -3.82
CA ALA A 210 -13.82 -14.29 -3.32
C ALA A 210 -14.86 -14.87 -4.31
N SER A 211 -15.63 -14.01 -4.99
CA SER A 211 -16.55 -14.44 -6.03
C SER A 211 -15.82 -15.03 -7.25
N ALA A 212 -14.70 -14.47 -7.67
CA ALA A 212 -13.89 -14.98 -8.78
C ALA A 212 -13.22 -16.30 -8.42
N LEU A 213 -12.78 -16.46 -7.17
CA LEU A 213 -12.21 -17.70 -6.62
C LEU A 213 -13.26 -18.81 -6.49
N GLY A 214 -14.55 -18.49 -6.55
CA GLY A 214 -15.66 -19.47 -6.51
C GLY A 214 -16.51 -19.45 -5.24
N PHE A 215 -16.26 -18.53 -4.32
CA PHE A 215 -16.92 -18.44 -3.01
C PHE A 215 -18.09 -17.43 -2.98
N ARG A 216 -18.72 -17.15 -4.12
CA ARG A 216 -19.83 -16.18 -4.22
C ARG A 216 -20.96 -16.42 -3.23
N ASP A 217 -21.28 -17.66 -2.94
CA ASP A 217 -22.38 -18.06 -2.05
C ASP A 217 -21.92 -18.19 -0.58
N GLU A 218 -20.64 -17.97 -0.31
CA GLU A 218 -19.99 -18.14 1.00
C GLU A 218 -19.34 -16.85 1.50
N LEU A 219 -19.73 -15.71 0.92
CA LEU A 219 -19.16 -14.42 1.30
C LEU A 219 -19.43 -14.12 2.78
N LEU A 220 -18.42 -13.56 3.45
CA LEU A 220 -18.59 -13.04 4.80
C LEU A 220 -19.66 -11.96 4.83
N VAL A 221 -20.46 -11.98 5.90
CA VAL A 221 -21.49 -10.96 6.15
C VAL A 221 -21.13 -10.18 7.41
N PRO A 222 -20.72 -8.91 7.29
CA PRO A 222 -20.43 -8.09 8.45
C PRO A 222 -21.68 -7.90 9.32
N ALA A 223 -21.53 -8.02 10.63
CA ALA A 223 -22.61 -7.74 11.58
C ALA A 223 -22.86 -6.22 11.70
N ARG A 224 -21.80 -5.44 11.70
CA ARG A 224 -21.87 -3.97 11.72
C ARG A 224 -20.54 -3.34 11.28
N LEU A 225 -20.63 -2.07 10.85
CA LEU A 225 -19.49 -1.17 10.72
C LEU A 225 -19.27 -0.45 12.04
N VAL A 226 -18.05 -0.42 12.54
CA VAL A 226 -17.65 0.28 13.77
C VAL A 226 -16.71 1.42 13.42
N THR A 227 -16.95 2.59 14.00
CA THR A 227 -16.02 3.72 13.96
C THR A 227 -15.36 3.82 15.32
N TYR A 228 -14.03 3.89 15.35
CA TYR A 228 -13.29 4.04 16.59
C TYR A 228 -13.14 5.52 16.94
N ASP A 229 -13.57 5.90 18.14
CA ASP A 229 -13.52 7.29 18.64
C ASP A 229 -12.08 7.76 18.94
N ALA A 230 -11.12 6.86 18.96
CA ALA A 230 -9.74 7.19 19.27
C ALA A 230 -8.98 7.59 18.01
N PRO A 231 -7.73 8.14 18.16
CA PRO A 231 -7.45 9.37 17.45
C PRO A 231 -7.55 9.24 15.95
N SER A 232 -8.05 10.29 15.34
CA SER A 232 -7.90 10.52 13.91
C SER A 232 -6.42 10.46 13.52
N PHE A 233 -6.11 10.00 12.31
CA PHE A 233 -4.76 9.94 11.80
C PHE A 233 -4.60 10.75 10.51
N ARG A 234 -3.35 10.98 10.12
CA ARG A 234 -2.95 11.59 8.86
C ARG A 234 -1.96 10.67 8.19
N GLY A 235 -2.39 10.10 7.07
CA GLY A 235 -1.59 9.12 6.32
C GLY A 235 -0.51 9.73 5.42
N THR A 236 -0.06 8.94 4.48
CA THR A 236 1.05 9.24 3.57
C THR A 236 0.80 10.49 2.72
N PHE A 237 -0.43 10.69 2.24
CA PHE A 237 -0.75 11.88 1.45
C PHE A 237 -0.67 13.17 2.28
N ALA A 238 -1.13 13.13 3.53
CA ALA A 238 -1.03 14.28 4.42
C ALA A 238 0.44 14.62 4.73
N ARG A 239 1.30 13.63 4.94
CA ARG A 239 2.74 13.82 5.14
C ARG A 239 3.41 14.43 3.92
N ARG A 240 3.19 13.84 2.74
CA ARG A 240 3.77 14.30 1.45
C ARG A 240 3.22 15.66 1.02
N GLY A 241 1.94 15.91 1.29
CA GLY A 241 1.26 17.18 1.01
C GLY A 241 1.49 18.25 2.07
N LEU A 242 2.17 17.92 3.20
CA LEU A 242 2.35 18.80 4.35
C LEU A 242 1.03 19.44 4.81
N GLU A 243 -0.05 18.61 4.82
CA GLU A 243 -1.42 19.03 5.07
C GLU A 243 -1.90 18.53 6.44
N THR A 244 -2.43 19.43 7.25
CA THR A 244 -2.85 19.13 8.62
C THR A 244 -4.35 19.26 8.85
N ARG A 245 -5.10 19.80 7.88
CA ARG A 245 -6.55 20.09 8.03
C ARG A 245 -7.42 18.85 7.89
N TYR A 246 -6.98 17.89 7.06
CA TYR A 246 -7.72 16.66 6.81
C TYR A 246 -7.23 15.53 7.72
N VAL A 247 -8.16 14.71 8.14
CA VAL A 247 -7.89 13.57 9.02
C VAL A 247 -8.79 12.41 8.62
N ASP A 248 -8.29 11.19 8.83
CA ASP A 248 -9.07 9.97 8.73
C ASP A 248 -9.41 9.41 10.11
N GLN A 249 -10.49 8.66 10.18
CA GLN A 249 -10.86 7.88 11.35
C GLN A 249 -10.76 6.39 11.00
N MET A 250 -10.32 5.60 11.97
CA MET A 250 -10.31 4.16 11.85
C MET A 250 -11.74 3.64 11.87
N ILE A 251 -12.12 2.88 10.85
CA ILE A 251 -13.38 2.15 10.77
C ILE A 251 -13.07 0.68 10.51
N ASP A 252 -13.82 -0.26 11.06
CA ASP A 252 -13.64 -1.69 10.78
C ASP A 252 -14.99 -2.41 10.79
N TYR A 253 -15.04 -3.61 10.20
CA TYR A 253 -16.19 -4.49 10.27
C TYR A 253 -16.06 -5.45 11.45
N GLU A 254 -17.13 -5.56 12.22
CA GLU A 254 -17.32 -6.65 13.17
C GLU A 254 -18.16 -7.77 12.52
N PHE A 255 -17.76 -9.00 12.77
CA PHE A 255 -18.45 -10.21 12.34
C PHE A 255 -19.00 -10.94 13.55
N ALA A 256 -20.20 -11.54 13.43
CA ALA A 256 -20.79 -12.32 14.52
C ALA A 256 -20.02 -13.63 14.73
N ASP A 257 -19.68 -14.26 13.62
CA ASP A 257 -18.96 -15.53 13.58
C ASP A 257 -17.78 -15.38 12.60
N PHE A 258 -16.60 -15.12 13.13
CA PHE A 258 -15.35 -15.10 12.36
C PHE A 258 -14.48 -16.25 12.85
N PRO A 259 -13.99 -17.14 11.98
CA PRO A 259 -13.19 -18.29 12.41
C PRO A 259 -11.91 -17.84 13.08
N GLN A 260 -11.43 -18.64 13.99
CA GLN A 260 -10.12 -18.39 14.61
C GLN A 260 -9.02 -18.84 13.64
N LEU A 261 -8.13 -17.92 13.30
CA LEU A 261 -6.97 -18.19 12.47
C LEU A 261 -5.71 -18.31 13.32
N SER A 262 -4.91 -19.34 13.09
CA SER A 262 -3.53 -19.38 13.55
C SER A 262 -2.64 -18.63 12.59
N ILE A 263 -1.62 -17.95 13.11
CA ILE A 263 -0.80 -17.04 12.31
C ILE A 263 0.67 -17.32 12.54
N ILE A 264 1.43 -17.45 11.46
CA ILE A 264 2.89 -17.59 11.46
C ILE A 264 3.44 -16.45 10.62
N ILE A 265 4.42 -15.71 11.13
CA ILE A 265 5.11 -14.60 10.46
C ILE A 265 6.59 -14.95 10.38
N ASP A 266 7.13 -15.00 9.16
CA ASP A 266 8.54 -15.33 8.90
C ASP A 266 9.00 -16.57 9.69
N GLY A 267 8.13 -17.61 9.74
CA GLY A 267 8.38 -18.88 10.43
C GLY A 267 8.17 -18.87 11.95
N ALA A 268 7.73 -17.76 12.55
CA ALA A 268 7.45 -17.66 13.99
C ALA A 268 5.94 -17.56 14.27
N GLU A 269 5.43 -18.35 15.23
CA GLU A 269 4.04 -18.24 15.69
C GLU A 269 3.74 -16.82 16.22
N ALA A 270 2.62 -16.26 15.78
CA ALA A 270 2.11 -14.98 16.24
C ALA A 270 0.64 -15.13 16.69
N SER A 271 0.21 -14.32 17.65
CA SER A 271 -1.19 -14.33 18.05
C SER A 271 -1.97 -13.25 17.31
N MET A 272 -3.24 -13.52 16.96
CA MET A 272 -4.16 -12.51 16.42
C MET A 272 -4.20 -11.25 17.28
N ASP A 273 -4.17 -11.40 18.60
CA ASP A 273 -4.18 -10.26 19.53
C ASP A 273 -2.93 -9.39 19.45
N SER A 274 -1.78 -9.95 19.02
CA SER A 274 -0.55 -9.18 18.80
C SER A 274 -0.55 -8.43 17.48
N LEU A 275 -1.31 -8.89 16.50
CA LEU A 275 -1.40 -8.32 15.16
C LEU A 275 -2.51 -7.28 15.02
N VAL A 276 -3.63 -7.47 15.72
CA VAL A 276 -4.74 -6.51 15.71
C VAL A 276 -4.39 -5.34 16.61
N HIS A 277 -3.60 -4.43 16.09
CA HIS A 277 -3.09 -3.29 16.84
C HIS A 277 -4.18 -2.30 17.31
N TRP A 278 -5.36 -2.31 16.70
CA TRP A 278 -6.44 -1.40 17.05
C TRP A 278 -6.91 -1.55 18.52
N LYS A 279 -6.83 -2.75 19.11
CA LYS A 279 -7.11 -2.96 20.53
C LYS A 279 -6.14 -2.18 21.42
N ASN A 280 -4.90 -2.00 20.94
CA ASN A 280 -3.86 -1.23 21.61
C ASN A 280 -3.84 0.24 21.16
N TYR A 281 -4.60 0.59 20.14
CA TYR A 281 -4.65 1.90 19.53
C TYR A 281 -4.98 3.01 20.54
N GLN A 282 -5.96 2.80 21.40
CA GLN A 282 -6.33 3.76 22.45
C GLN A 282 -5.23 3.94 23.51
N ALA A 283 -4.47 2.88 23.81
CA ALA A 283 -3.39 2.92 24.80
C ALA A 283 -2.07 3.50 24.24
N ALA A 284 -1.78 3.24 22.96
CA ALA A 284 -0.55 3.65 22.29
C ALA A 284 -0.53 5.14 21.89
N ASN A 285 -1.63 5.86 22.03
CA ASN A 285 -1.85 7.16 21.40
C ASN A 285 -1.61 8.39 22.25
N VAL A 286 -1.23 8.22 23.49
CA VAL A 286 -0.83 9.36 24.33
C VAL A 286 0.54 9.85 23.83
N GLY A 287 0.53 10.89 22.99
CA GLY A 287 1.74 11.51 22.44
C GLY A 287 2.16 11.04 21.05
N ALA A 288 1.34 10.25 20.36
CA ALA A 288 1.63 9.87 18.98
C ALA A 288 1.66 11.08 18.04
N ASN A 289 2.59 11.07 17.08
CA ASN A 289 2.68 12.13 16.09
C ASN A 289 1.41 12.15 15.22
N ALA A 290 0.91 13.36 14.93
CA ALA A 290 -0.29 13.57 14.14
C ALA A 290 -0.23 12.96 12.72
N PHE A 291 0.97 12.68 12.21
CA PHE A 291 1.22 12.11 10.89
C PHE A 291 1.54 10.60 10.93
N THR A 292 1.35 9.92 12.04
CA THR A 292 1.53 8.47 12.10
C THR A 292 0.42 7.80 11.27
N SER A 293 0.81 7.01 10.27
CA SER A 293 -0.14 6.15 9.56
C SER A 293 -0.67 5.07 10.50
N ARG A 294 -1.96 4.76 10.35
CA ARG A 294 -2.66 3.78 11.18
C ARG A 294 -3.18 2.59 10.38
N TYR A 295 -2.83 2.52 9.10
CA TYR A 295 -3.33 1.45 8.23
C TYR A 295 -2.91 0.05 8.72
N ALA A 296 -1.69 -0.10 9.19
CA ALA A 296 -1.21 -1.38 9.76
C ALA A 296 -2.05 -1.86 10.96
N GLU A 297 -2.83 -0.98 11.60
CA GLU A 297 -3.68 -1.33 12.74
C GLU A 297 -4.95 -2.09 12.33
N TYR A 298 -5.24 -2.23 11.04
CA TYR A 298 -6.29 -3.14 10.57
C TYR A 298 -5.93 -4.60 10.82
N PHE A 299 -4.67 -4.98 10.63
CA PHE A 299 -4.23 -6.34 10.85
C PHE A 299 -2.76 -6.42 11.23
N HIS A 300 -1.83 -6.03 10.35
CA HIS A 300 -0.37 -6.05 10.59
C HIS A 300 0.36 -5.06 9.67
N THR A 301 1.65 -4.92 9.88
CA THR A 301 2.58 -4.22 8.97
C THR A 301 3.07 -5.17 7.87
N ASP A 302 3.88 -4.69 6.93
CA ASP A 302 4.44 -5.50 5.85
C ASP A 302 5.47 -6.49 6.40
N TYR A 303 5.37 -7.77 5.99
CA TYR A 303 6.28 -8.88 6.28
C TYR A 303 6.59 -9.63 4.98
N GLY A 304 7.69 -10.39 4.96
CA GLY A 304 8.06 -11.20 3.80
C GLY A 304 7.06 -12.31 3.54
N LEU A 305 6.80 -13.14 4.55
CA LEU A 305 5.86 -14.26 4.45
C LEU A 305 4.96 -14.33 5.69
N ILE A 306 3.65 -14.39 5.46
CA ILE A 306 2.65 -14.67 6.49
C ILE A 306 1.92 -15.95 6.11
N THR A 307 1.69 -16.81 7.10
CA THR A 307 0.82 -17.99 6.95
C THR A 307 -0.37 -17.85 7.87
N LEU A 308 -1.58 -17.98 7.32
CA LEU A 308 -2.85 -18.00 8.04
C LEU A 308 -3.44 -19.41 7.92
N GLU A 309 -3.66 -20.08 9.05
CA GLU A 309 -4.24 -21.41 9.09
C GLU A 309 -5.65 -21.33 9.69
N ASN A 310 -6.61 -21.90 8.98
CA ASN A 310 -8.00 -22.04 9.42
C ASN A 310 -8.30 -23.52 9.72
N GLU A 311 -8.17 -23.90 10.99
CA GLU A 311 -8.44 -25.28 11.45
C GLU A 311 -9.93 -25.68 11.35
N GLU A 312 -10.83 -24.70 11.26
CA GLU A 312 -12.27 -24.92 11.14
C GLU A 312 -12.72 -25.10 9.69
N SER A 313 -11.82 -24.88 8.71
CA SER A 313 -12.15 -25.00 7.30
C SER A 313 -12.29 -26.45 6.85
N ASP A 314 -13.40 -26.76 6.20
CA ASP A 314 -13.58 -28.02 5.49
C ASP A 314 -12.80 -28.09 4.16
N SER A 315 -12.23 -26.97 3.71
CA SER A 315 -11.40 -26.89 2.51
C SER A 315 -10.11 -27.69 2.68
N ARG A 316 -9.68 -28.34 1.59
CA ARG A 316 -8.37 -28.98 1.49
C ARG A 316 -7.41 -28.19 0.59
N GLN A 317 -7.84 -27.04 0.13
CA GLN A 317 -7.09 -26.19 -0.78
C GLN A 317 -6.36 -25.10 -0.01
N ASP A 318 -5.20 -24.75 -0.50
CA ASP A 318 -4.40 -23.65 0.01
C ASP A 318 -4.36 -22.51 -1.03
N LEU A 319 -4.24 -21.29 -0.53
CA LEU A 319 -4.16 -20.04 -1.31
C LEU A 319 -2.77 -19.43 -1.13
N LEU A 320 -2.15 -19.01 -2.23
CA LEU A 320 -1.04 -18.07 -2.20
C LEU A 320 -1.55 -16.68 -2.63
N ILE A 321 -1.42 -15.70 -1.76
CA ILE A 321 -1.60 -14.28 -2.07
C ILE A 321 -0.22 -13.67 -2.30
N VAL A 322 0.02 -13.13 -3.48
CA VAL A 322 1.21 -12.33 -3.80
C VAL A 322 0.80 -10.87 -3.75
N ALA A 323 1.29 -10.13 -2.77
CA ALA A 323 0.67 -8.86 -2.46
C ALA A 323 1.65 -7.77 -1.99
N ASP A 324 1.15 -6.54 -2.04
CA ASP A 324 1.69 -5.41 -1.29
C ASP A 324 0.78 -5.09 -0.08
N SER A 325 1.03 -3.98 0.59
CA SER A 325 0.24 -3.54 1.74
C SER A 325 -1.28 -3.39 1.49
N TYR A 326 -1.74 -3.45 0.25
CA TYR A 326 -3.17 -3.45 -0.04
C TYR A 326 -3.86 -4.71 0.50
N SER A 327 -3.18 -5.85 0.59
CA SER A 327 -3.77 -7.06 1.19
C SER A 327 -3.95 -6.98 2.70
N ASN A 328 -3.10 -6.24 3.42
CA ASN A 328 -2.96 -6.31 4.88
C ASN A 328 -4.26 -6.24 5.68
N CYS A 329 -5.25 -5.48 5.24
CA CYS A 329 -6.52 -5.36 5.98
C CYS A 329 -7.56 -6.43 5.59
N MET A 330 -7.36 -7.16 4.50
CA MET A 330 -8.38 -8.02 3.91
C MET A 330 -7.98 -9.49 3.72
N GLU A 331 -6.70 -9.84 3.74
CA GLU A 331 -6.26 -11.22 3.53
C GLU A 331 -6.90 -12.21 4.50
N ARG A 332 -7.15 -11.78 5.75
CA ARG A 332 -7.92 -12.55 6.73
C ARG A 332 -9.33 -12.92 6.24
N PHE A 333 -9.93 -12.08 5.39
CA PHE A 333 -11.26 -12.37 4.82
C PHE A 333 -11.19 -13.45 3.73
N LEU A 334 -10.11 -13.53 2.98
CA LEU A 334 -9.87 -14.59 2.02
C LEU A 334 -9.49 -15.90 2.73
N ALA A 335 -8.70 -15.80 3.80
CA ALA A 335 -8.23 -16.97 4.55
C ALA A 335 -9.35 -17.82 5.16
N VAL A 336 -10.54 -17.26 5.40
CA VAL A 336 -11.68 -18.07 5.93
C VAL A 336 -12.14 -19.15 4.96
N HIS A 337 -11.86 -19.01 3.66
CA HIS A 337 -12.30 -19.95 2.62
C HIS A 337 -11.30 -21.08 2.35
N TYR A 338 -10.09 -21.01 2.90
CA TYR A 338 -9.01 -21.96 2.64
C TYR A 338 -8.56 -22.63 3.93
N ARG A 339 -7.87 -23.76 3.80
CA ARG A 339 -7.20 -24.41 4.93
C ARG A 339 -6.00 -23.60 5.37
N THR A 340 -5.14 -23.24 4.40
CA THR A 340 -3.96 -22.43 4.61
C THR A 340 -3.95 -21.31 3.58
N THR A 341 -3.62 -20.12 4.03
CA THR A 341 -3.39 -18.97 3.14
C THR A 341 -1.99 -18.43 3.42
N TYR A 342 -1.18 -18.42 2.38
CA TYR A 342 0.15 -17.81 2.40
C TYR A 342 0.04 -16.41 1.80
N VAL A 343 0.71 -15.44 2.41
CA VAL A 343 0.81 -14.06 1.90
C VAL A 343 2.29 -13.74 1.73
N LEU A 344 2.71 -13.61 0.49
CA LEU A 344 4.09 -13.31 0.07
C LEU A 344 4.16 -11.87 -0.42
N ASP A 345 4.99 -11.05 0.22
CA ASP A 345 5.28 -9.69 -0.23
C ASP A 345 6.64 -9.65 -0.93
N PRO A 346 6.69 -9.57 -2.25
CA PRO A 346 7.94 -9.62 -3.01
C PRO A 346 8.86 -8.41 -2.79
N ARG A 347 8.43 -7.40 -2.02
CA ARG A 347 9.27 -6.27 -1.59
C ARG A 347 10.12 -6.60 -0.37
N HIS A 348 9.73 -7.65 0.37
CA HIS A 348 10.31 -8.05 1.65
C HIS A 348 10.79 -9.51 1.66
N ASP A 349 10.54 -10.25 0.60
CA ASP A 349 11.02 -11.61 0.40
C ASP A 349 11.59 -11.76 -1.01
N ASP A 350 12.75 -12.40 -1.12
CA ASP A 350 13.43 -12.63 -2.39
C ASP A 350 13.03 -13.97 -3.05
N GLU A 351 12.13 -14.76 -2.45
CA GLU A 351 11.67 -16.02 -3.01
C GLU A 351 10.83 -15.81 -4.27
N THR A 352 11.12 -16.57 -5.33
CA THR A 352 10.27 -16.57 -6.53
C THR A 352 9.01 -17.39 -6.29
N ILE A 353 7.95 -17.07 -7.03
CA ILE A 353 6.71 -17.84 -6.95
C ILE A 353 6.92 -19.27 -7.42
N ASP A 354 7.80 -19.50 -8.42
CA ASP A 354 8.19 -20.86 -8.86
C ASP A 354 8.79 -21.68 -7.70
N ALA A 355 9.74 -21.09 -6.96
CA ALA A 355 10.38 -21.76 -5.82
C ALA A 355 9.38 -22.04 -4.69
N PHE A 356 8.51 -21.07 -4.40
CA PHE A 356 7.45 -21.20 -3.40
C PHE A 356 6.49 -22.34 -3.75
N LEU A 357 5.96 -22.36 -4.97
CA LEU A 357 5.01 -23.40 -5.43
C LEU A 357 5.63 -24.80 -5.49
N ALA A 358 6.94 -24.89 -5.77
CA ALA A 358 7.66 -26.17 -5.71
C ALA A 358 7.68 -26.78 -4.30
N GLN A 359 7.68 -25.93 -3.26
CA GLN A 359 7.67 -26.34 -1.86
C GLN A 359 6.26 -26.53 -1.31
N HIS A 360 5.26 -25.84 -1.86
CA HIS A 360 3.86 -25.80 -1.38
C HIS A 360 2.90 -26.36 -2.43
N GLN A 361 2.97 -27.66 -2.69
CA GLN A 361 2.21 -28.36 -3.73
C GLN A 361 0.69 -28.43 -3.48
N ASP A 362 0.24 -28.14 -2.27
CA ASP A 362 -1.19 -28.08 -1.91
C ASP A 362 -1.85 -26.74 -2.28
N VAL A 363 -1.04 -25.74 -2.71
CA VAL A 363 -1.55 -24.46 -3.23
C VAL A 363 -2.29 -24.72 -4.54
N SER A 364 -3.57 -24.40 -4.56
CA SER A 364 -4.44 -24.54 -5.73
C SER A 364 -4.71 -23.22 -6.44
N ASP A 365 -4.69 -22.13 -5.69
CA ASP A 365 -4.98 -20.78 -6.17
C ASP A 365 -3.83 -19.84 -5.86
N VAL A 366 -3.49 -19.01 -6.85
CA VAL A 366 -2.51 -17.92 -6.72
C VAL A 366 -3.21 -16.62 -7.07
N LEU A 367 -3.25 -15.69 -6.13
CA LEU A 367 -3.94 -14.42 -6.28
C LEU A 367 -2.98 -13.25 -6.07
N PHE A 368 -2.79 -12.45 -7.10
CA PHE A 368 -2.05 -11.19 -7.00
C PHE A 368 -2.97 -10.05 -6.54
N ILE A 369 -2.57 -9.33 -5.49
CA ILE A 369 -3.29 -8.17 -4.95
C ILE A 369 -2.30 -7.02 -4.76
N MET A 370 -2.25 -6.10 -5.69
CA MET A 370 -1.32 -4.97 -5.62
C MET A 370 -1.95 -3.69 -6.17
N ARG A 371 -1.51 -2.55 -5.67
CA ARG A 371 -1.77 -1.27 -6.36
C ARG A 371 -0.90 -1.17 -7.61
N SER A 372 -1.35 -0.38 -8.59
CA SER A 372 -0.68 -0.29 -9.89
C SER A 372 0.82 0.02 -9.85
N PRO A 373 1.35 0.96 -9.03
CA PRO A 373 2.78 1.21 -8.99
C PRO A 373 3.60 0.01 -8.51
N ASN A 374 3.08 -0.77 -7.56
CA ASN A 374 3.78 -1.94 -7.03
C ASN A 374 3.64 -3.14 -7.98
N MET A 375 2.49 -3.29 -8.65
CA MET A 375 2.31 -4.28 -9.72
C MET A 375 3.34 -4.11 -10.83
N LEU A 376 3.72 -2.87 -11.15
CA LEU A 376 4.70 -2.54 -12.19
C LEU A 376 6.13 -2.36 -11.65
N ALA A 377 6.38 -2.73 -10.40
CA ALA A 377 7.69 -2.58 -9.78
C ALA A 377 8.63 -3.75 -10.09
N GLN A 378 9.93 -3.51 -10.00
CA GLN A 378 10.97 -4.52 -10.18
C GLN A 378 10.83 -5.73 -9.24
N ALA A 379 10.33 -5.53 -8.02
CA ALA A 379 10.10 -6.61 -7.07
C ALA A 379 9.07 -7.63 -7.62
N THR A 380 7.99 -7.15 -8.25
CA THR A 380 7.00 -8.01 -8.90
C THR A 380 7.61 -8.74 -10.11
N GLU A 381 8.37 -8.03 -10.95
CA GLU A 381 9.09 -8.63 -12.07
C GLU A 381 9.98 -9.78 -11.59
N HIS A 382 10.77 -9.54 -10.54
CA HIS A 382 11.66 -10.52 -9.96
C HIS A 382 10.93 -11.76 -9.40
N ALA A 383 9.79 -11.56 -8.73
CA ALA A 383 8.98 -12.66 -8.20
C ALA A 383 8.42 -13.59 -9.31
N LEU A 384 8.27 -13.06 -10.54
CA LEU A 384 7.78 -13.81 -11.71
C LEU A 384 8.88 -14.56 -12.47
N GLU A 385 10.16 -14.29 -12.16
CA GLU A 385 11.29 -14.93 -12.85
C GLU A 385 11.32 -16.44 -12.59
N PRO A 386 11.66 -17.26 -13.62
CA PRO A 386 11.91 -18.68 -13.42
C PRO A 386 13.09 -18.93 -12.48
N GLU A 387 12.99 -19.94 -11.61
CA GLU A 387 14.04 -20.27 -10.64
C GLU A 387 15.40 -20.55 -11.27
N ASP A 388 15.42 -21.13 -12.47
CA ASP A 388 16.63 -21.50 -13.20
C ASP A 388 17.39 -20.30 -13.85
N MET A 389 16.82 -19.11 -13.81
CA MET A 389 17.43 -17.87 -14.32
C MET A 389 18.26 -17.12 -13.26
N ARG A 390 18.27 -17.59 -12.02
CA ARG A 390 19.08 -17.03 -10.93
C ARG A 390 20.50 -17.61 -10.95
N GLU A 391 21.45 -16.94 -11.60
CA GLU A 391 22.90 -17.18 -11.48
C GLU A 391 23.62 -15.98 -10.83
#